data_59e1bfd786fc6c144e0ea32fad8cc0a7
#
_entry.id   59e1bfd786fc6c144e0ea32fad8cc0a7
#
_cell.length_a   1.000
_cell.length_b   1.000
_cell.length_c   1.000
_cell.angle_alpha   90.00
_cell.angle_beta   90.00
_cell.angle_gamma   90.00
#
_symmetry.space_group_name_H-M   'P 1'
#
loop_
_entity.id
_entity.type
_entity.pdbx_description
1 polymer ?
#
loop_
_entity_poly.entity_id
_entity_poly.type
_entity_poly.pdbx_seq_one_letter_code
_entity_poly.pdbx_strand_id
1 'polypeptide(L)'
;MSFMEKYNLTEVATTGSVLTLADYKDRIVNLIDYNIKVINNQEEWDGCNRMKKLLTEDKKNNKIIFAIRFNSRTVVRLSGLNLPNDFMKVQFLQDAKQSILMGEFDGKIEEFMRKAQENQEARKLDKKKRKALTKETLAQLKQEVAETSITQGGC
;
A
#
# COMPACT_ATOMS: atom_id res chain seq x y z
N MET A 1 -19.60 29.23 -25.55
CA MET A 1 -19.50 27.92 -24.89
C MET A 1 -18.06 27.63 -24.52
N SER A 2 -17.83 27.20 -23.29
CA SER A 2 -16.52 26.70 -22.89
C SER A 2 -16.22 25.35 -23.56
N PHE A 3 -14.96 24.98 -23.64
CA PHE A 3 -14.55 23.69 -24.18
C PHE A 3 -15.23 22.52 -23.47
N MET A 4 -15.36 22.60 -22.14
CA MET A 4 -15.99 21.56 -21.32
C MET A 4 -17.48 21.41 -21.63
N GLU A 5 -18.20 22.51 -21.80
CA GLU A 5 -19.63 22.50 -22.14
C GLU A 5 -19.88 21.95 -23.55
N LYS A 6 -19.01 22.33 -24.50
CA LYS A 6 -19.13 21.89 -25.87
C LYS A 6 -19.08 20.38 -26.05
N TYR A 7 -18.30 19.70 -25.21
CA TYR A 7 -18.09 18.23 -25.29
C TYR A 7 -18.74 17.49 -24.14
N ASN A 8 -19.55 18.13 -23.31
CA ASN A 8 -20.16 17.54 -22.11
C ASN A 8 -19.12 16.88 -21.18
N LEU A 9 -18.00 17.55 -21.01
CA LEU A 9 -16.92 17.04 -20.16
C LEU A 9 -17.15 17.48 -18.71
N THR A 10 -16.88 16.57 -17.78
CA THR A 10 -16.85 16.87 -16.37
C THR A 10 -15.44 16.74 -15.86
N GLU A 11 -15.00 17.65 -15.03
CA GLU A 11 -13.70 17.60 -14.41
C GLU A 11 -13.68 16.48 -13.39
N VAL A 12 -12.74 15.54 -13.57
CA VAL A 12 -12.52 14.43 -12.63
C VAL A 12 -11.35 14.79 -11.73
N ALA A 13 -11.50 14.57 -10.44
CA ALA A 13 -10.42 14.80 -9.48
C ALA A 13 -9.19 14.01 -9.85
N THR A 14 -8.09 14.71 -10.14
CA THR A 14 -6.81 14.09 -10.53
C THR A 14 -5.96 13.66 -9.34
N THR A 15 -6.26 14.17 -8.16
CA THR A 15 -5.62 13.73 -6.93
C THR A 15 -6.22 12.40 -6.51
N GLY A 16 -5.37 11.39 -6.46
CA GLY A 16 -5.73 10.01 -6.23
C GLY A 16 -6.86 9.84 -5.23
N SER A 17 -7.92 9.20 -5.68
CA SER A 17 -9.02 8.80 -4.82
C SER A 17 -8.48 8.04 -3.62
N VAL A 18 -8.76 8.55 -2.43
CA VAL A 18 -8.50 7.82 -1.20
C VAL A 18 -9.32 6.53 -1.26
N LEU A 19 -8.65 5.38 -1.19
CA LEU A 19 -9.33 4.10 -1.19
C LEU A 19 -10.22 3.99 0.05
N THR A 20 -11.48 3.67 -0.15
CA THR A 20 -12.44 3.45 0.94
C THR A 20 -12.30 2.04 1.52
N LEU A 21 -12.92 1.82 2.67
CA LEU A 21 -13.00 0.48 3.27
C LEU A 21 -13.59 -0.53 2.27
N ALA A 22 -14.65 -0.15 1.57
CA ALA A 22 -15.28 -1.00 0.55
C ALA A 22 -14.30 -1.36 -0.58
N ASP A 23 -13.47 -0.41 -1.03
CA ASP A 23 -12.46 -0.65 -2.04
C ASP A 23 -11.41 -1.66 -1.58
N TYR A 24 -10.94 -1.56 -0.34
CA TYR A 24 -10.01 -2.53 0.23
C TYR A 24 -10.64 -3.92 0.37
N LYS A 25 -11.88 -3.99 0.82
CA LYS A 25 -12.61 -5.25 0.91
C LYS A 25 -12.76 -5.92 -0.45
N ASP A 26 -13.10 -5.16 -1.49
CA ASP A 26 -13.21 -5.66 -2.85
C ASP A 26 -11.87 -6.19 -3.38
N ARG A 27 -10.78 -5.48 -3.12
CA ARG A 27 -9.44 -5.92 -3.50
C ARG A 27 -9.04 -7.21 -2.79
N ILE A 28 -9.33 -7.33 -1.50
CA ILE A 28 -9.04 -8.53 -0.71
C ILE A 28 -9.85 -9.70 -1.22
N VAL A 29 -11.14 -9.51 -1.49
CA VAL A 29 -12.03 -10.55 -2.03
C VAL A 29 -11.54 -11.03 -3.39
N ASN A 30 -11.16 -10.11 -4.28
CA ASN A 30 -10.60 -10.45 -5.58
C ASN A 30 -9.28 -11.23 -5.45
N LEU A 31 -8.47 -10.86 -4.49
CA LEU A 31 -7.20 -11.53 -4.20
C LEU A 31 -7.44 -12.96 -3.67
N ILE A 32 -8.43 -13.14 -2.81
CA ILE A 32 -8.82 -14.46 -2.33
C ILE A 32 -9.33 -15.33 -3.47
N ASP A 33 -10.20 -14.80 -4.32
CA ASP A 33 -10.73 -15.52 -5.48
C ASP A 33 -9.61 -15.94 -6.45
N TYR A 34 -8.62 -15.06 -6.67
CA TYR A 34 -7.45 -15.36 -7.46
C TYR A 34 -6.62 -16.51 -6.87
N ASN A 35 -6.38 -16.49 -5.56
CA ASN A 35 -5.67 -17.57 -4.88
C ASN A 35 -6.41 -18.91 -4.97
N ILE A 36 -7.73 -18.90 -4.84
CA ILE A 36 -8.56 -20.10 -5.01
C ILE A 36 -8.41 -20.66 -6.43
N LYS A 37 -8.47 -19.82 -7.45
CA LYS A 37 -8.30 -20.22 -8.84
C LYS A 37 -6.94 -20.83 -9.12
N VAL A 38 -5.88 -20.27 -8.56
CA VAL A 38 -4.52 -20.79 -8.68
C VAL A 38 -4.41 -22.17 -8.02
N ILE A 39 -4.96 -22.35 -6.83
CA ILE A 39 -4.95 -23.64 -6.13
C ILE A 39 -5.73 -24.68 -6.93
N ASN A 40 -6.83 -24.31 -7.57
CA ASN A 40 -7.63 -25.20 -8.40
C ASN A 40 -7.08 -25.37 -9.82
N ASN A 41 -5.89 -24.87 -10.11
CA ASN A 41 -5.23 -24.92 -11.44
C ASN A 41 -6.04 -24.23 -12.56
N GLN A 42 -6.87 -23.25 -12.22
CA GLN A 42 -7.64 -22.45 -13.17
C GLN A 42 -6.87 -21.23 -13.68
N GLU A 43 -5.88 -20.77 -12.92
CA GLU A 43 -4.98 -19.68 -13.27
C GLU A 43 -3.57 -20.00 -12.78
N GLU A 44 -2.58 -19.38 -13.41
CA GLU A 44 -1.19 -19.47 -12.98
C GLU A 44 -0.79 -18.19 -12.24
N TRP A 45 0.26 -18.29 -11.39
CA TRP A 45 0.81 -17.11 -10.74
C TRP A 45 1.44 -16.16 -11.77
N ASP A 46 1.04 -14.90 -11.74
CA ASP A 46 1.72 -13.85 -12.49
C ASP A 46 3.11 -13.55 -11.92
N GLY A 47 4.13 -13.50 -12.74
CA GLY A 47 5.56 -13.50 -12.45
C GLY A 47 6.12 -12.82 -11.21
N CYS A 48 5.61 -11.79 -10.59
CA CYS A 48 6.22 -11.11 -9.43
C CYS A 48 5.31 -11.07 -8.21
N ASN A 49 4.83 -12.23 -7.72
CA ASN A 49 3.63 -12.26 -6.90
C ASN A 49 3.75 -12.66 -5.46
N ARG A 50 4.83 -12.29 -4.78
CA ARG A 50 4.93 -12.47 -3.33
C ARG A 50 3.78 -11.80 -2.56
N MET A 51 3.29 -10.66 -3.06
CA MET A 51 2.21 -9.93 -2.41
C MET A 51 0.82 -10.48 -2.68
N LYS A 52 0.63 -11.17 -3.80
CA LYS A 52 -0.65 -11.78 -4.16
C LYS A 52 -0.86 -13.15 -3.53
N LYS A 53 0.20 -13.76 -3.03
CA LYS A 53 0.13 -15.07 -2.39
C LYS A 53 -0.30 -14.93 -0.94
N LEU A 54 -1.52 -15.33 -0.64
CA LEU A 54 -2.09 -15.20 0.71
C LEU A 54 -1.62 -16.31 1.66
N LEU A 55 -1.36 -17.51 1.15
CA LEU A 55 -0.92 -18.65 1.93
C LEU A 55 0.52 -18.97 1.62
N THR A 56 1.38 -18.96 2.65
CA THR A 56 2.79 -19.32 2.53
C THR A 56 3.14 -20.40 3.55
N GLU A 57 4.10 -21.26 3.21
CA GLU A 57 4.56 -22.30 4.11
C GLU A 57 5.58 -21.76 5.11
N ASP A 58 5.37 -22.03 6.38
CA ASP A 58 6.36 -21.85 7.43
C ASP A 58 7.10 -23.16 7.63
N LYS A 59 8.27 -23.28 7.00
CA LYS A 59 9.08 -24.50 7.00
C LYS A 59 9.61 -24.86 8.39
N LYS A 60 9.81 -23.88 9.27
CA LYS A 60 10.33 -24.11 10.62
C LYS A 60 9.33 -24.83 11.51
N ASN A 61 8.05 -24.46 11.40
CA ASN A 61 6.97 -24.96 12.25
C ASN A 61 6.07 -25.97 11.53
N ASN A 62 6.33 -26.23 10.26
CA ASN A 62 5.50 -27.07 9.40
C ASN A 62 4.01 -26.64 9.40
N LYS A 63 3.80 -25.33 9.38
CA LYS A 63 2.48 -24.68 9.41
C LYS A 63 2.34 -23.72 8.24
N ILE A 64 1.15 -23.21 8.03
CA ILE A 64 0.84 -22.24 6.98
C ILE A 64 0.57 -20.89 7.61
N ILE A 65 1.07 -19.84 6.94
CA ILE A 65 0.83 -18.44 7.30
C ILE A 65 -0.13 -17.85 6.29
N PHE A 66 -1.20 -17.27 6.78
CA PHE A 66 -2.13 -16.46 5.98
C PHE A 66 -1.79 -14.99 6.21
N ALA A 67 -1.47 -14.26 5.14
CA ALA A 67 -1.15 -12.85 5.23
C ALA A 67 -1.78 -12.07 4.08
N ILE A 68 -2.42 -10.96 4.40
CA ILE A 68 -2.92 -9.99 3.44
C ILE A 68 -2.01 -8.79 3.48
N ARG A 69 -1.41 -8.43 2.32
CA ARG A 69 -0.45 -7.34 2.20
C ARG A 69 -0.83 -6.41 1.06
N PHE A 70 -0.63 -5.11 1.31
CA PHE A 70 -0.71 -4.07 0.28
C PHE A 70 0.53 -3.20 0.36
N ASN A 71 1.19 -2.97 -0.78
CA ASN A 71 2.36 -2.09 -0.87
C ASN A 71 3.45 -2.41 0.17
N SER A 72 3.78 -3.68 0.32
CA SER A 72 4.77 -4.20 1.29
C SER A 72 4.36 -4.07 2.76
N ARG A 73 3.11 -3.71 3.04
CA ARG A 73 2.58 -3.62 4.40
C ARG A 73 1.57 -4.72 4.66
N THR A 74 1.59 -5.23 5.87
CA THR A 74 0.69 -6.31 6.28
C THR A 74 -0.59 -5.73 6.90
N VAL A 75 -1.74 -6.13 6.37
CA VAL A 75 -3.05 -5.82 6.95
C VAL A 75 -3.40 -6.83 8.04
N VAL A 76 -3.28 -8.10 7.71
CA VAL A 76 -3.58 -9.23 8.60
C VAL A 76 -2.51 -10.29 8.40
N ARG A 77 -2.05 -10.88 9.48
CA ARG A 77 -1.14 -12.03 9.46
C ARG A 77 -1.59 -13.04 10.50
N LEU A 78 -1.94 -14.23 10.04
CA LEU A 78 -2.31 -15.35 10.90
C LEU A 78 -1.34 -16.50 10.67
N SER A 79 -0.76 -17.00 11.74
CA SER A 79 0.22 -18.10 11.71
C SER A 79 -0.31 -19.34 12.42
N GLY A 80 0.35 -20.47 12.21
CA GLY A 80 0.01 -21.70 12.89
C GLY A 80 -1.17 -22.46 12.28
N LEU A 81 -1.52 -22.17 11.03
CA LEU A 81 -2.62 -22.86 10.35
C LEU A 81 -2.17 -24.25 9.90
N ASN A 82 -3.04 -25.23 10.11
CA ASN A 82 -2.82 -26.59 9.67
C ASN A 82 -3.75 -26.88 8.49
N LEU A 83 -3.22 -26.72 7.27
CA LEU A 83 -3.94 -26.94 6.01
C LEU A 83 -3.17 -27.97 5.17
N PRO A 84 -3.37 -29.26 5.42
CA PRO A 84 -2.52 -30.30 4.83
C PRO A 84 -2.77 -30.55 3.34
N ASN A 85 -3.90 -30.13 2.80
CA ASN A 85 -4.23 -30.33 1.38
C ASN A 85 -4.86 -29.09 0.76
N ASP A 86 -4.96 -29.10 -0.57
CA ASP A 86 -5.50 -27.98 -1.33
C ASP A 86 -6.98 -27.74 -1.05
N PHE A 87 -7.73 -28.78 -0.83
CA PHE A 87 -9.14 -28.66 -0.48
C PHE A 87 -9.35 -27.83 0.80
N MET A 88 -8.57 -28.10 1.84
CA MET A 88 -8.64 -27.35 3.10
C MET A 88 -8.15 -25.91 2.93
N LYS A 89 -7.15 -25.68 2.07
CA LYS A 89 -6.71 -24.32 1.73
C LYS A 89 -7.83 -23.51 1.07
N VAL A 90 -8.50 -24.09 0.10
CA VAL A 90 -9.64 -23.46 -0.58
C VAL A 90 -10.77 -23.19 0.40
N GLN A 91 -11.08 -24.14 1.26
CA GLN A 91 -12.11 -23.99 2.28
C GLN A 91 -11.78 -22.83 3.23
N PHE A 92 -10.55 -22.77 3.70
CA PHE A 92 -10.08 -21.68 4.55
C PHE A 92 -10.22 -20.32 3.85
N LEU A 93 -9.82 -20.24 2.58
CA LEU A 93 -9.92 -19.00 1.81
C LEU A 93 -11.37 -18.57 1.59
N GLN A 94 -12.27 -19.50 1.35
CA GLN A 94 -13.70 -19.22 1.24
C GLN A 94 -14.29 -18.71 2.57
N ASP A 95 -13.91 -19.31 3.68
CA ASP A 95 -14.32 -18.87 5.01
C ASP A 95 -13.77 -17.48 5.33
N ALA A 96 -12.52 -17.22 4.98
CA ALA A 96 -11.89 -15.91 5.13
C ALA A 96 -12.61 -14.84 4.29
N LYS A 97 -12.95 -15.15 3.05
CA LYS A 97 -13.75 -14.28 2.18
C LYS A 97 -15.07 -13.91 2.81
N GLN A 98 -15.77 -14.89 3.34
CA GLN A 98 -17.05 -14.67 4.00
C GLN A 98 -16.91 -13.81 5.25
N SER A 99 -15.91 -14.06 6.08
CA SER A 99 -15.60 -13.25 7.26
C SER A 99 -15.31 -11.78 6.90
N ILE A 100 -14.60 -11.55 5.80
CA ILE A 100 -14.33 -10.20 5.31
C ILE A 100 -15.62 -9.50 4.87
N LEU A 101 -16.48 -10.21 4.13
CA LEU A 101 -17.77 -9.67 3.68
C LEU A 101 -18.70 -9.39 4.85
N MET A 102 -18.64 -10.17 5.92
CA MET A 102 -19.42 -9.95 7.14
C MET A 102 -18.87 -8.85 8.04
N GLY A 103 -17.71 -8.31 7.74
CA GLY A 103 -17.13 -7.19 8.48
C GLY A 103 -16.22 -7.56 9.65
N GLU A 104 -15.86 -8.82 9.83
CA GLU A 104 -15.01 -9.26 10.95
C GLU A 104 -13.59 -8.66 10.90
N PHE A 105 -13.10 -8.33 9.72
CA PHE A 105 -11.77 -7.74 9.52
C PHE A 105 -11.81 -6.22 9.31
N ASP A 106 -12.97 -5.59 9.37
CA ASP A 106 -13.11 -4.15 9.11
C ASP A 106 -12.22 -3.31 10.02
N GLY A 107 -12.16 -3.63 11.31
CA GLY A 107 -11.31 -2.91 12.26
C GLY A 107 -9.82 -2.97 11.90
N LYS A 108 -9.32 -4.10 11.45
CA LYS A 108 -7.93 -4.26 11.02
C LYS A 108 -7.63 -3.51 9.72
N ILE A 109 -8.57 -3.54 8.79
CA ILE A 109 -8.45 -2.80 7.53
C ILE A 109 -8.47 -1.30 7.80
N GLU A 110 -9.36 -0.81 8.63
CA GLU A 110 -9.43 0.59 9.03
C GLU A 110 -8.16 1.06 9.74
N GLU A 111 -7.59 0.24 10.62
CA GLU A 111 -6.32 0.52 11.26
C GLU A 111 -5.19 0.61 10.24
N PHE A 112 -5.15 -0.29 9.27
CA PHE A 112 -4.19 -0.25 8.17
C PHE A 112 -4.34 1.04 7.35
N MET A 113 -5.56 1.43 7.02
CA MET A 113 -5.85 2.66 6.29
C MET A 113 -5.39 3.89 7.06
N ARG A 114 -5.65 3.94 8.36
CA ARG A 114 -5.22 5.03 9.24
C ARG A 114 -3.71 5.16 9.28
N LYS A 115 -3.00 4.06 9.46
CA LYS A 115 -1.53 4.03 9.46
C LYS A 115 -0.95 4.44 8.10
N ALA A 116 -1.56 4.00 7.02
CA ALA A 116 -1.15 4.39 5.67
C ALA A 116 -1.30 5.89 5.45
N GLN A 117 -2.39 6.48 5.91
CA GLN A 117 -2.65 7.91 5.83
C GLN A 117 -1.66 8.71 6.69
N GLU A 118 -1.43 8.29 7.94
CA GLU A 118 -0.46 8.92 8.84
C GLU A 118 0.95 8.91 8.24
N ASN A 119 1.37 7.80 7.67
CA ASN A 119 2.67 7.68 7.02
C ASN A 119 2.78 8.56 5.78
N GLN A 120 1.71 8.69 5.01
CA GLN A 120 1.68 9.56 3.85
C GLN A 120 1.80 11.04 4.26
N GLU A 121 1.10 11.44 5.30
CA GLU A 121 1.18 12.79 5.87
C GLU A 121 2.58 13.08 6.44
N ALA A 122 3.16 12.11 7.17
CA ALA A 122 4.52 12.22 7.68
C ALA A 122 5.55 12.38 6.57
N ARG A 123 5.42 11.63 5.48
CA ARG A 123 6.29 11.76 4.30
C ARG A 123 6.16 13.13 3.63
N LYS A 124 4.95 13.65 3.51
CA LYS A 124 4.71 14.99 2.96
C LYS A 124 5.34 16.06 3.83
N LEU A 125 5.21 15.94 5.14
CA LEU A 125 5.81 16.87 6.09
C LEU A 125 7.33 16.84 6.04
N ASP A 126 7.93 15.66 6.03
CA ASP A 126 9.39 15.48 5.89
C ASP A 126 9.91 16.08 4.58
N LYS A 127 9.19 15.87 3.50
CA LYS A 127 9.54 16.44 2.20
C LYS A 127 9.51 17.97 2.23
N LYS A 128 8.53 18.57 2.87
CA LYS A 128 8.46 20.03 3.08
C LYS A 128 9.61 20.54 3.94
N LYS A 129 9.91 19.86 5.04
CA LYS A 129 11.03 20.20 5.92
C LYS A 129 12.37 20.11 5.20
N ARG A 130 12.61 19.08 4.41
CA ARG A 130 13.82 18.93 3.60
C ARG A 130 13.96 20.02 2.57
N LYS A 131 12.89 20.40 1.89
CA LYS A 131 12.90 21.52 0.93
C LYS A 131 13.23 22.85 1.60
N ALA A 132 12.62 23.12 2.75
CA ALA A 132 12.89 24.35 3.52
C ALA A 132 14.34 24.39 3.99
N LEU A 133 14.86 23.29 4.52
CA LEU A 133 16.24 23.16 4.97
C LEU A 133 17.24 23.37 3.83
N THR A 134 16.97 22.81 2.66
CA THR A 134 17.80 22.96 1.46
C THR A 134 17.85 24.43 1.01
N LYS A 135 16.73 25.14 1.03
CA LYS A 135 16.66 26.57 0.69
C LYS A 135 17.48 27.41 1.66
N GLU A 136 17.35 27.17 2.97
CA GLU A 136 18.13 27.86 3.98
C GLU A 136 19.62 27.58 3.82
N THR A 137 20.02 26.34 3.61
CA THR A 137 21.39 25.95 3.40
C THR A 137 21.99 26.63 2.15
N LEU A 138 21.26 26.68 1.05
CA LEU A 138 21.69 27.37 -0.17
C LEU A 138 21.82 28.87 0.04
N ALA A 139 20.91 29.49 0.78
CA ALA A 139 20.98 30.91 1.11
C ALA A 139 22.22 31.22 1.96
N GLN A 140 22.50 30.37 2.97
CA GLN A 140 23.69 30.48 3.81
C GLN A 140 24.99 30.33 3.01
N LEU A 141 25.07 29.34 2.13
CA LEU A 141 26.25 29.12 1.27
C LEU A 141 26.49 30.29 0.34
N LYS A 142 25.47 30.87 -0.26
CA LYS A 142 25.59 32.06 -1.10
C LYS A 142 26.10 33.25 -0.31
N GLN A 143 25.65 33.42 0.92
CA GLN A 143 26.08 34.50 1.80
C GLN A 143 27.52 34.34 2.22
N GLU A 144 27.95 33.13 2.58
CA GLU A 144 29.34 32.82 2.93
C GLU A 144 30.29 33.05 1.73
N VAL A 145 29.91 32.63 0.54
CA VAL A 145 30.69 32.86 -0.68
C VAL A 145 30.84 34.36 -0.97
N ALA A 146 29.76 35.12 -0.82
CA ALA A 146 29.79 36.59 -0.99
C ALA A 146 30.74 37.27 0.01
N GLU A 147 30.68 36.90 1.29
CA GLU A 147 31.56 37.41 2.33
C GLU A 147 33.02 37.05 2.07
N THR A 148 33.30 35.79 1.69
CA THR A 148 34.66 35.34 1.34
C THR A 148 35.20 36.09 0.14
N SER A 149 34.41 36.35 -0.88
CA SER A 149 34.80 37.11 -2.07
C SER A 149 35.13 38.55 -1.72
N ILE A 150 34.35 39.20 -0.84
CA ILE A 150 34.60 40.57 -0.37
C ILE A 150 35.90 40.63 0.42
N THR A 151 36.16 39.68 1.30
CA THR A 151 37.37 39.59 2.10
C THR A 151 38.62 39.39 1.25
N GLN A 152 38.52 38.53 0.23
CA GLN A 152 39.64 38.31 -0.71
C GLN A 152 39.87 39.49 -1.66
N GLY A 153 38.81 40.20 -2.02
CA GLY A 153 38.91 41.36 -2.87
C GLY A 153 39.49 42.60 -2.18
N GLY A 154 39.60 42.57 -0.87
CA GLY A 154 40.20 43.64 -0.08
C GLY A 154 41.73 43.58 0.09
N CYS A 155 42.34 42.56 -0.47
CA CYS A 155 43.79 42.38 -0.39
C CYS A 155 44.52 43.00 -1.60
#